data_552c3d2e7098e8972d0212bf79b180af
#
_entry.id   552c3d2e7098e8972d0212bf79b180af
#
_cell.length_a   1.000
_cell.length_b   1.000
_cell.length_c   1.000
_cell.angle_alpha   90.00
_cell.angle_beta   90.00
_cell.angle_gamma   90.00
#
_symmetry.space_group_name_H-M   'P 1'
#
loop_
_entity.id
_entity.type
_entity.pdbx_description
1 polymer ?
#
loop_
_entity_poly.entity_id
_entity_poly.type
_entity_poly.pdbx_seq_one_letter_code
_entity_poly.pdbx_strand_id
1 'polypeptide(L)'
;MTQMAAAVTLRRPDDWHLHLRDGAMLALVLPYTARQFARAIVMPNLVPPVTTIAAARAYRERIRAALPEDSDFTPLMTCYLTDASDPAEIAAGYAEGVFAAVKLYPARATTNSAFGVTDYERVRPVFERMAATQMPLLVHGEVAEPEVDVFD
;
A
#
# COMPACT_ATOMS: atom_id res chain seq x y z
N MET A 1 -24.17 -35.37 20.72
CA MET A 1 -23.00 -34.75 21.39
C MET A 1 -22.33 -33.80 20.41
N THR A 2 -22.54 -32.50 20.59
CA THR A 2 -21.92 -31.47 19.75
C THR A 2 -20.47 -31.33 20.22
N GLN A 3 -19.51 -31.76 19.38
CA GLN A 3 -18.10 -31.60 19.65
C GLN A 3 -17.78 -30.10 19.66
N MET A 4 -17.47 -29.54 20.81
CA MET A 4 -17.02 -28.17 20.89
C MET A 4 -15.72 -28.04 20.07
N ALA A 5 -15.70 -27.11 19.12
CA ALA A 5 -14.47 -26.83 18.39
C ALA A 5 -13.37 -26.41 19.38
N ALA A 6 -12.20 -27.02 19.26
CA ALA A 6 -11.06 -26.64 20.07
C ALA A 6 -10.72 -25.15 19.80
N ALA A 7 -10.57 -24.36 20.85
CA ALA A 7 -10.13 -22.98 20.71
C ALA A 7 -8.67 -22.96 20.23
N VAL A 8 -8.37 -22.15 19.23
CA VAL A 8 -7.01 -21.92 18.74
C VAL A 8 -6.60 -20.49 19.08
N THR A 9 -5.50 -20.36 19.80
CA THR A 9 -4.90 -19.05 20.08
C THR A 9 -3.86 -18.75 19.01
N LEU A 10 -4.06 -17.65 18.27
CA LEU A 10 -3.15 -17.17 17.23
C LEU A 10 -2.58 -15.81 17.62
N ARG A 11 -1.36 -15.53 17.15
CA ARG A 11 -0.86 -14.16 17.09
C ARG A 11 -1.79 -13.34 16.18
N ARG A 12 -2.14 -12.11 16.61
CA ARG A 12 -2.95 -11.22 15.77
C ARG A 12 -2.22 -11.01 14.43
N PRO A 13 -2.85 -11.31 13.28
CA PRO A 13 -2.20 -11.26 11.97
C PRO A 13 -1.96 -9.84 11.49
N ASP A 14 -1.10 -9.71 10.50
CA ASP A 14 -0.92 -8.49 9.69
C ASP A 14 -1.56 -8.70 8.31
N ASP A 15 -2.04 -7.62 7.70
CA ASP A 15 -2.53 -7.60 6.32
C ASP A 15 -1.49 -6.91 5.42
N TRP A 16 -0.95 -7.65 4.46
CA TRP A 16 0.11 -7.14 3.59
C TRP A 16 -0.39 -6.49 2.30
N HIS A 17 -1.71 -6.34 2.10
CA HIS A 17 -2.28 -5.75 0.88
C HIS A 17 -3.70 -5.21 1.12
N LEU A 18 -3.82 -4.04 1.72
CA LEU A 18 -5.09 -3.45 2.13
C LEU A 18 -5.47 -2.21 1.32
N HIS A 19 -6.68 -2.20 0.75
CA HIS A 19 -7.29 -1.02 0.13
C HIS A 19 -8.35 -0.41 1.05
N LEU A 20 -8.00 0.68 1.72
CA LEU A 20 -8.95 1.42 2.59
C LEU A 20 -9.76 2.47 1.84
N ARG A 21 -9.30 2.88 0.65
CA ARG A 21 -9.86 4.03 -0.07
C ARG A 21 -9.77 5.30 0.78
N ASP A 22 -10.69 6.26 0.61
CA ASP A 22 -10.70 7.52 1.37
C ASP A 22 -12.13 7.97 1.65
N GLY A 23 -12.30 9.08 2.41
CA GLY A 23 -13.59 9.68 2.74
C GLY A 23 -14.57 8.71 3.39
N ALA A 24 -15.81 8.69 2.93
CA ALA A 24 -16.88 7.87 3.51
C ALA A 24 -16.57 6.35 3.44
N MET A 25 -15.91 5.89 2.37
CA MET A 25 -15.52 4.48 2.24
C MET A 25 -14.51 4.07 3.31
N LEU A 26 -13.51 4.92 3.58
CA LEU A 26 -12.54 4.67 4.66
C LEU A 26 -13.22 4.45 6.00
N ALA A 27 -14.14 5.32 6.38
CA ALA A 27 -14.87 5.22 7.64
C ALA A 27 -15.71 3.93 7.75
N LEU A 28 -16.24 3.45 6.62
CA LEU A 28 -17.05 2.24 6.57
C LEU A 28 -16.21 0.96 6.68
N VAL A 29 -15.06 0.88 6.01
CA VAL A 29 -14.29 -0.38 5.89
C VAL A 29 -13.24 -0.54 6.99
N LEU A 30 -12.66 0.55 7.50
CA LEU A 30 -11.57 0.53 8.45
C LEU A 30 -11.87 -0.26 9.74
N PRO A 31 -13.05 -0.17 10.37
CA PRO A 31 -13.34 -0.91 11.60
C PRO A 31 -13.26 -2.44 11.45
N TYR A 32 -13.59 -2.96 10.27
CA TYR A 32 -13.53 -4.40 10.00
C TYR A 32 -12.08 -4.91 9.99
N THR A 33 -11.18 -4.16 9.34
CA THR A 33 -9.75 -4.46 9.31
C THR A 33 -9.11 -4.27 10.68
N ALA A 34 -9.34 -3.11 11.31
CA ALA A 34 -8.73 -2.76 12.59
C ALA A 34 -9.07 -3.75 13.71
N ARG A 35 -10.24 -4.40 13.66
CA ARG A 35 -10.64 -5.43 14.61
C ARG A 35 -9.87 -6.74 14.45
N GLN A 36 -9.43 -7.07 13.23
CA GLN A 36 -8.84 -8.37 12.91
C GLN A 36 -7.31 -8.33 12.85
N PHE A 37 -6.75 -7.26 12.28
CA PHE A 37 -5.32 -7.14 12.00
C PHE A 37 -4.63 -6.17 12.96
N ALA A 38 -3.38 -6.48 13.33
CA ALA A 38 -2.56 -5.59 14.14
C ALA A 38 -1.99 -4.45 13.28
N ARG A 39 -1.54 -4.79 12.08
CA ARG A 39 -0.98 -3.84 11.10
C ARG A 39 -1.47 -4.18 9.71
N ALA A 40 -1.45 -3.19 8.83
CA ALA A 40 -1.66 -3.46 7.41
C ALA A 40 -0.80 -2.55 6.52
N ILE A 41 -0.33 -3.11 5.40
CA ILE A 41 0.25 -2.34 4.31
C ILE A 41 -0.89 -1.70 3.51
N VAL A 42 -0.99 -0.39 3.61
CA VAL A 42 -2.08 0.38 2.97
C VAL A 42 -1.68 0.76 1.55
N MET A 43 -2.48 0.34 0.58
CA MET A 43 -2.24 0.61 -0.83
C MET A 43 -2.48 2.09 -1.16
N PRO A 44 -1.58 2.69 -1.99
CA PRO A 44 -1.54 4.13 -2.22
C PRO A 44 -2.39 4.60 -3.39
N ASN A 45 -3.15 3.72 -4.06
CA ASN A 45 -3.89 4.01 -5.29
C ASN A 45 -5.23 4.73 -5.04
N LEU A 46 -5.14 5.90 -4.44
CA LEU A 46 -6.21 6.87 -4.32
C LEU A 46 -6.34 7.73 -5.59
N VAL A 47 -7.23 8.69 -5.59
CA VAL A 47 -7.36 9.74 -6.60
C VAL A 47 -7.38 11.09 -5.89
N PRO A 48 -6.29 11.87 -5.96
CA PRO A 48 -4.98 11.55 -6.56
C PRO A 48 -4.22 10.47 -5.76
N PRO A 49 -3.23 9.77 -6.38
CA PRO A 49 -2.44 8.75 -5.69
C PRO A 49 -1.49 9.34 -4.65
N VAL A 50 -1.09 8.50 -3.69
CA VAL A 50 -0.16 8.89 -2.63
C VAL A 50 1.28 8.74 -3.13
N THR A 51 1.88 9.85 -3.60
CA THR A 51 3.20 9.86 -4.24
C THR A 51 4.27 10.59 -3.44
N THR A 52 3.90 11.30 -2.36
CA THR A 52 4.83 12.13 -1.56
C THR A 52 4.75 11.84 -0.07
N ILE A 53 5.78 12.21 0.68
CA ILE A 53 5.81 12.15 2.15
C ILE A 53 4.60 12.91 2.73
N ALA A 54 4.33 14.11 2.23
CA ALA A 54 3.23 14.94 2.71
C ALA A 54 1.87 14.26 2.49
N ALA A 55 1.63 13.68 1.30
CA ALA A 55 0.41 12.96 0.99
C ALA A 55 0.24 11.70 1.87
N ALA A 56 1.32 10.95 2.10
CA ALA A 56 1.29 9.77 2.96
C ALA A 56 0.99 10.12 4.42
N ARG A 57 1.61 11.17 4.96
CA ARG A 57 1.31 11.68 6.30
C ARG A 57 -0.14 12.11 6.42
N ALA A 58 -0.64 12.90 5.48
CA ALA A 58 -2.03 13.35 5.47
C ALA A 58 -3.03 12.18 5.39
N TYR A 59 -2.73 11.16 4.58
CA TYR A 59 -3.57 9.97 4.50
C TYR A 59 -3.51 9.15 5.78
N ARG A 60 -2.34 8.97 6.38
CA ARG A 60 -2.18 8.30 7.67
C ARG A 60 -2.99 8.98 8.78
N GLU A 61 -3.00 10.31 8.82
CA GLU A 61 -3.79 11.04 9.82
C GLU A 61 -5.29 10.86 9.60
N ARG A 62 -5.77 10.81 8.33
CA ARG A 62 -7.19 10.50 8.06
C ARG A 62 -7.57 9.08 8.51
N ILE A 63 -6.67 8.11 8.29
CA ILE A 63 -6.88 6.74 8.78
C ILE A 63 -6.96 6.74 10.30
N ARG A 64 -6.01 7.38 10.99
CA ARG A 64 -5.99 7.46 12.46
C ARG A 64 -7.23 8.11 13.04
N ALA A 65 -7.68 9.21 12.43
CA ALA A 65 -8.90 9.91 12.85
C ALA A 65 -10.18 9.09 12.67
N ALA A 66 -10.17 8.10 11.79
CA ALA A 66 -11.31 7.22 11.53
C ALA A 66 -11.25 5.90 12.34
N LEU A 67 -10.18 5.64 13.08
CA LEU A 67 -10.06 4.47 13.95
C LEU A 67 -10.96 4.62 15.19
N PRO A 68 -11.48 3.51 15.74
CA PRO A 68 -12.04 3.49 17.09
C PRO A 68 -11.01 4.00 18.13
N GLU A 69 -11.49 4.65 19.19
CA GLU A 69 -10.65 5.36 20.18
C GLU A 69 -9.59 4.45 20.85
N ASP A 70 -9.92 3.20 21.07
CA ASP A 70 -9.08 2.18 21.73
C ASP A 70 -8.38 1.24 20.73
N SER A 71 -8.36 1.59 19.45
CA SER A 71 -7.72 0.77 18.42
C SER A 71 -6.19 0.91 18.44
N ASP A 72 -5.50 -0.21 18.52
CA ASP A 72 -4.05 -0.34 18.40
C ASP A 72 -3.58 -0.66 16.96
N PHE A 73 -4.48 -0.58 16.00
CA PHE A 73 -4.16 -0.83 14.57
C PHE A 73 -3.13 0.16 14.03
N THR A 74 -2.12 -0.36 13.36
CA THR A 74 -1.05 0.45 12.78
C THR A 74 -1.06 0.39 11.25
N PRO A 75 -1.40 1.50 10.55
CA PRO A 75 -1.28 1.59 9.10
C PRO A 75 0.17 1.78 8.68
N LEU A 76 0.66 0.92 7.80
CA LEU A 76 1.96 1.01 7.15
C LEU A 76 1.76 1.65 5.78
N MET A 77 2.20 2.90 5.63
CA MET A 77 1.95 3.67 4.41
C MET A 77 2.89 3.26 3.29
N THR A 78 2.42 3.35 2.05
CA THR A 78 3.22 3.08 0.86
C THR A 78 3.25 4.26 -0.09
N CYS A 79 4.33 4.37 -0.86
CA CYS A 79 4.45 5.33 -1.95
C CYS A 79 3.96 4.70 -3.25
N TYR A 80 3.11 5.41 -3.98
CA TYR A 80 2.72 5.04 -5.34
C TYR A 80 3.83 5.39 -6.32
N LEU A 81 4.39 4.39 -7.02
CA LEU A 81 5.43 4.61 -8.02
C LEU A 81 4.84 5.12 -9.33
N THR A 82 5.39 6.20 -9.85
CA THR A 82 5.06 6.80 -11.14
C THR A 82 6.32 7.03 -11.95
N ASP A 83 6.20 7.27 -13.25
CA ASP A 83 7.34 7.62 -14.11
C ASP A 83 8.10 8.90 -13.67
N ALA A 84 7.44 9.74 -12.87
CA ALA A 84 8.00 11.01 -12.37
C ALA A 84 8.42 10.94 -10.88
N SER A 85 8.46 9.74 -10.29
CA SER A 85 8.83 9.59 -8.89
C SER A 85 10.26 10.04 -8.62
N ASP A 86 10.44 10.85 -7.56
CA ASP A 86 11.77 11.30 -7.12
C ASP A 86 12.41 10.27 -6.18
N PRO A 87 13.57 9.68 -6.55
CA PRO A 87 14.29 8.74 -5.71
C PRO A 87 14.72 9.31 -4.35
N ALA A 88 14.98 10.63 -4.27
CA ALA A 88 15.37 11.28 -3.03
C ALA A 88 14.19 11.44 -2.06
N GLU A 89 13.02 11.83 -2.56
CA GLU A 89 11.77 11.90 -1.78
C GLU A 89 11.40 10.52 -1.21
N ILE A 90 11.48 9.48 -2.04
CA ILE A 90 11.17 8.11 -1.62
C ILE A 90 12.15 7.63 -0.54
N ALA A 91 13.45 7.84 -0.72
CA ALA A 91 14.46 7.44 0.25
C ALA A 91 14.31 8.20 1.59
N ALA A 92 14.02 9.51 1.54
CA ALA A 92 13.77 10.31 2.72
C ALA A 92 12.53 9.80 3.48
N GLY A 93 11.44 9.54 2.77
CA GLY A 93 10.21 9.02 3.37
C GLY A 93 10.38 7.64 4.02
N TYR A 94 11.24 6.80 3.47
CA TYR A 94 11.60 5.52 4.08
C TYR A 94 12.46 5.70 5.33
N ALA A 95 13.50 6.54 5.24
CA ALA A 95 14.38 6.84 6.38
C ALA A 95 13.63 7.48 7.57
N GLU A 96 12.62 8.31 7.28
CA GLU A 96 11.75 8.93 8.28
C GLU A 96 10.64 8.00 8.82
N GLY A 97 10.54 6.76 8.33
CA GLY A 97 9.49 5.82 8.71
C GLY A 97 8.08 6.25 8.26
N VAL A 98 8.00 7.08 7.22
CA VAL A 98 6.72 7.47 6.59
C VAL A 98 6.27 6.39 5.62
N PHE A 99 7.17 5.94 4.74
CA PHE A 99 6.91 4.83 3.84
C PHE A 99 7.45 3.53 4.41
N ALA A 100 6.64 2.48 4.39
CA ALA A 100 7.07 1.11 4.66
C ALA A 100 7.57 0.41 3.39
N ALA A 101 7.08 0.83 2.22
CA ALA A 101 7.38 0.23 0.92
C ALA A 101 7.01 1.19 -0.23
N VAL A 102 7.47 0.87 -1.42
CA VAL A 102 6.96 1.42 -2.69
C VAL A 102 6.02 0.41 -3.34
N LYS A 103 4.91 0.87 -3.89
CA LYS A 103 3.98 0.05 -4.67
C LYS A 103 4.06 0.42 -6.15
N LEU A 104 4.42 -0.56 -6.96
CA LEU A 104 4.41 -0.50 -8.42
C LEU A 104 3.08 -1.02 -8.96
N TYR A 105 2.47 -0.22 -9.82
CA TYR A 105 1.40 -0.62 -10.70
C TYR A 105 1.86 -0.40 -12.14
N PRO A 106 1.76 -1.38 -13.04
CA PRO A 106 1.80 -1.10 -14.47
C PRO A 106 0.66 -0.15 -14.82
N ALA A 107 0.93 0.83 -15.68
CA ALA A 107 -0.07 1.83 -16.02
C ALA A 107 -1.33 1.16 -16.62
N ARG A 108 -2.49 1.51 -16.10
CA ARG A 108 -3.81 1.02 -16.54
C ARG A 108 -4.12 -0.46 -16.27
N ALA A 109 -3.25 -1.21 -15.60
CA ALA A 109 -3.47 -2.62 -15.31
C ALA A 109 -4.62 -2.87 -14.30
N THR A 110 -4.93 -1.92 -13.43
CA THR A 110 -5.96 -2.11 -12.38
C THR A 110 -6.63 -0.80 -11.98
N THR A 111 -7.52 -0.85 -11.00
CA THR A 111 -8.25 0.33 -10.46
C THR A 111 -7.27 1.41 -9.99
N ASN A 112 -7.50 2.66 -10.44
CA ASN A 112 -6.68 3.83 -10.09
C ASN A 112 -5.18 3.66 -10.44
N SER A 113 -4.87 2.93 -11.52
CA SER A 113 -3.49 2.72 -11.98
C SER A 113 -3.11 3.57 -13.20
N ALA A 114 -3.91 4.56 -13.57
CA ALA A 114 -3.63 5.42 -14.73
C ALA A 114 -2.29 6.17 -14.63
N PHE A 115 -1.83 6.45 -13.42
CA PHE A 115 -0.54 7.10 -13.14
C PHE A 115 0.60 6.11 -12.88
N GLY A 116 0.37 4.81 -13.09
CA GLY A 116 1.36 3.76 -12.90
C GLY A 116 2.56 3.88 -13.85
N VAL A 117 3.49 2.96 -13.69
CA VAL A 117 4.73 2.93 -14.49
C VAL A 117 4.40 2.52 -15.92
N THR A 118 4.88 3.33 -16.88
CA THR A 118 4.79 3.03 -18.32
C THR A 118 6.11 2.52 -18.90
N ASP A 119 7.23 2.85 -18.24
CA ASP A 119 8.58 2.49 -18.67
C ASP A 119 9.47 2.26 -17.45
N TYR A 120 9.97 1.02 -17.28
CA TYR A 120 10.81 0.65 -16.15
C TYR A 120 12.16 1.37 -16.12
N GLU A 121 12.67 1.82 -17.28
CA GLU A 121 13.91 2.59 -17.34
C GLU A 121 13.78 3.96 -16.65
N ARG A 122 12.59 4.57 -16.70
CA ARG A 122 12.31 5.85 -16.02
C ARG A 122 12.39 5.74 -14.50
N VAL A 123 12.01 4.59 -13.97
CA VAL A 123 12.00 4.34 -12.52
C VAL A 123 13.23 3.57 -12.03
N ARG A 124 14.18 3.25 -12.91
CA ARG A 124 15.45 2.60 -12.55
C ARG A 124 16.18 3.31 -11.40
N PRO A 125 16.31 4.66 -11.37
CA PRO A 125 16.97 5.35 -10.26
C PRO A 125 16.27 5.13 -8.91
N VAL A 126 14.94 4.95 -8.92
CA VAL A 126 14.17 4.61 -7.71
C VAL A 126 14.53 3.20 -7.26
N PHE A 127 14.57 2.22 -8.16
CA PHE A 127 14.94 0.84 -7.82
C PHE A 127 16.36 0.73 -7.26
N GLU A 128 17.32 1.46 -7.84
CA GLU A 128 18.69 1.51 -7.34
C GLU A 128 18.74 2.08 -5.92
N ARG A 129 17.98 3.14 -5.65
CA ARG A 129 17.88 3.73 -4.31
C ARG A 129 17.21 2.78 -3.32
N MET A 130 16.14 2.09 -3.73
CA MET A 130 15.45 1.09 -2.91
C MET A 130 16.37 -0.08 -2.55
N ALA A 131 17.13 -0.58 -3.54
CA ALA A 131 18.11 -1.65 -3.30
C ALA A 131 19.17 -1.23 -2.29
N ALA A 132 19.70 0.01 -2.39
CA ALA A 132 20.68 0.54 -1.46
C ALA A 132 20.16 0.72 -0.02
N THR A 133 18.87 0.97 0.14
CA THR A 133 18.22 1.15 1.44
C THR A 133 17.49 -0.09 1.95
N GLN A 134 17.47 -1.15 1.18
CA GLN A 134 16.69 -2.37 1.45
C GLN A 134 15.18 -2.12 1.61
N MET A 135 14.67 -1.08 0.96
CA MET A 135 13.25 -0.75 0.98
C MET A 135 12.44 -1.77 0.15
N PRO A 136 11.34 -2.35 0.69
CA PRO A 136 10.53 -3.30 -0.05
C PRO A 136 9.86 -2.71 -1.29
N LEU A 137 9.84 -3.46 -2.39
CA LEU A 137 9.01 -3.21 -3.56
C LEU A 137 7.80 -4.14 -3.54
N LEU A 138 6.62 -3.58 -3.62
CA LEU A 138 5.35 -4.31 -3.76
C LEU A 138 4.90 -4.20 -5.21
N VAL A 139 4.60 -5.30 -5.86
CA VAL A 139 4.28 -5.33 -7.28
C VAL A 139 2.81 -5.73 -7.48
N HIS A 140 2.14 -5.05 -8.42
CA HIS A 140 0.94 -5.57 -9.07
C HIS A 140 1.44 -6.37 -10.29
N GLY A 141 1.47 -7.70 -10.15
CA GLY A 141 2.05 -8.60 -11.15
C GLY A 141 1.06 -8.94 -12.25
N GLU A 142 0.84 -8.00 -13.15
CA GLU A 142 -0.04 -8.14 -14.29
C GLU A 142 0.63 -7.53 -15.51
N VAL A 143 0.57 -8.23 -16.63
CA VAL A 143 0.98 -7.75 -17.95
C VAL A 143 -0.21 -7.05 -18.57
N ALA A 144 -0.02 -5.81 -19.03
CA ALA A 144 -1.09 -4.98 -19.57
C ALA A 144 -0.93 -4.70 -21.07
N GLU A 145 0.04 -5.34 -21.74
CA GLU A 145 0.26 -5.23 -23.16
C GLU A 145 -0.85 -5.95 -23.92
N PRO A 146 -1.49 -5.28 -24.92
CA PRO A 146 -2.62 -5.87 -25.67
C PRO A 146 -2.27 -7.12 -26.48
N GLU A 147 -0.98 -7.33 -26.76
CA GLU A 147 -0.45 -8.45 -27.53
C GLU A 147 -0.24 -9.72 -26.72
N VAL A 148 -0.32 -9.61 -25.39
CA VAL A 148 -0.10 -10.77 -24.48
C VAL A 148 -1.44 -11.43 -24.17
N ASP A 149 -1.54 -12.71 -24.49
CA ASP A 149 -2.73 -13.50 -24.15
C ASP A 149 -2.80 -13.74 -22.64
N VAL A 150 -4.00 -13.75 -22.08
CA VAL A 150 -4.24 -13.97 -20.66
C VAL A 150 -3.81 -15.39 -20.19
N PHE A 151 -3.54 -16.28 -21.10
CA PHE A 151 -3.08 -17.65 -20.85
C PHE A 151 -1.58 -17.88 -21.12
N ASP A 152 -0.80 -16.84 -21.51
CA ASP A 152 0.65 -16.94 -21.74
C ASP A 152 1.50 -16.87 -20.46
#